data_15cceb0b9f1c0f64bf2336c68413243e
#
_entry.id   15cceb0b9f1c0f64bf2336c68413243e
#
_cell.length_a   1.000
_cell.length_b   1.000
_cell.length_c   1.000
_cell.angle_alpha   90.00
_cell.angle_beta   90.00
_cell.angle_gamma   90.00
#
_symmetry.space_group_name_H-M   'P 1'
#
loop_
_entity.id
_entity.type
_entity.pdbx_description
1 polymer ?
#
loop_
_entity_poly.entity_id
_entity_poly.type
_entity_poly.pdbx_seq_one_letter_code
_entity_poly.pdbx_strand_id
1 'polypeptide(L)'
;MKTLRLLNMLGLATFAMLATTSCESGNQEFDYEGETTVYYSKPCYVRTVELGEDQEVDLTEDNLHNINIMAFCGGGYGNGNQITVDYVIDPTLIEGKSMVINNETKPMILMPQEYYTIENANQFVIAKGSLAGGPKIHLTDAFFADAKSLEANYVIPVKLTKATGVDKIIESQNYTLCAVKFVNPWHAVYLRRGKDQITYADNTTAEDIRHTQYMEKGELLNVVTSG
;
A
#
# COMPACT_ATOMS: atom_id res chain seq x y z
N MET A 1 -72.69 -3.27 7.12
CA MET A 1 -71.57 -3.38 6.15
C MET A 1 -70.69 -2.14 6.03
N LYS A 2 -71.18 -0.91 6.15
CA LYS A 2 -70.35 0.32 6.09
C LYS A 2 -69.47 0.51 7.32
N THR A 3 -69.91 0.19 8.49
CA THR A 3 -69.13 0.27 9.77
C THR A 3 -67.93 -0.69 9.83
N LEU A 4 -68.09 -1.90 9.29
CA LEU A 4 -67.02 -2.92 9.28
C LEU A 4 -65.90 -2.53 8.32
N ARG A 5 -66.21 -1.86 7.19
CA ARG A 5 -65.20 -1.33 6.25
C ARG A 5 -64.43 -0.14 6.83
N LEU A 6 -65.09 0.70 7.64
CA LEU A 6 -64.44 1.82 8.32
C LEU A 6 -63.47 1.33 9.40
N LEU A 7 -63.83 0.30 10.15
CA LEU A 7 -62.99 -0.31 11.19
C LEU A 7 -61.72 -0.95 10.55
N ASN A 8 -61.87 -1.66 9.41
CA ASN A 8 -60.76 -2.25 8.71
C ASN A 8 -59.81 -1.23 8.08
N MET A 9 -60.34 -0.09 7.57
CA MET A 9 -59.50 1.00 7.07
C MET A 9 -58.73 1.70 8.19
N LEU A 10 -59.34 1.88 9.37
CA LEU A 10 -58.69 2.51 10.52
C LEU A 10 -57.60 1.57 11.10
N GLY A 11 -57.80 0.27 11.11
CA GLY A 11 -56.81 -0.73 11.52
C GLY A 11 -55.60 -0.81 10.57
N LEU A 12 -55.86 -0.68 9.27
CA LEU A 12 -54.77 -0.66 8.26
C LEU A 12 -53.92 0.61 8.34
N ALA A 13 -54.56 1.76 8.59
CA ALA A 13 -53.84 3.02 8.74
C ALA A 13 -53.00 3.10 10.00
N THR A 14 -53.45 2.53 11.13
CA THR A 14 -52.64 2.43 12.36
C THR A 14 -51.50 1.46 12.24
N PHE A 15 -51.63 0.36 11.50
CA PHE A 15 -50.54 -0.58 11.25
C PHE A 15 -49.47 0.00 10.33
N ALA A 16 -49.89 0.80 9.32
CA ALA A 16 -48.95 1.48 8.45
C ALA A 16 -48.13 2.58 9.15
N MET A 17 -48.70 3.26 10.17
CA MET A 17 -47.95 4.27 10.96
C MET A 17 -46.96 3.64 11.94
N LEU A 18 -47.18 2.40 12.39
CA LEU A 18 -46.23 1.69 13.24
C LEU A 18 -45.04 1.09 12.49
N ALA A 19 -45.13 0.93 11.18
CA ALA A 19 -44.07 0.40 10.35
C ALA A 19 -42.99 1.43 9.96
N THR A 20 -43.22 2.72 10.19
CA THR A 20 -42.28 3.81 9.81
C THR A 20 -41.34 4.23 10.93
N THR A 21 -41.44 3.64 12.12
CA THR A 21 -40.51 3.93 13.25
C THR A 21 -39.37 2.94 13.39
N SER A 22 -39.19 2.02 12.43
CA SER A 22 -38.10 1.08 12.47
C SER A 22 -36.97 1.52 11.54
N CYS A 23 -35.84 1.74 12.13
CA CYS A 23 -34.52 2.06 11.57
C CYS A 23 -34.20 3.55 11.48
N GLU A 24 -34.18 4.26 12.61
CA GLU A 24 -33.01 5.07 12.81
C GLU A 24 -31.84 4.07 12.98
N SER A 25 -31.03 3.95 11.96
CA SER A 25 -29.73 3.30 12.09
C SER A 25 -28.97 4.15 13.12
N GLY A 26 -28.98 3.67 14.37
CA GLY A 26 -28.33 4.38 15.46
C GLY A 26 -26.83 4.31 15.30
N ASN A 27 -26.30 5.07 14.38
CA ASN A 27 -24.94 5.55 14.47
C ASN A 27 -24.98 6.59 15.61
N GLN A 28 -24.90 6.12 16.84
CA GLN A 28 -24.69 7.02 17.96
C GLN A 28 -23.32 7.61 17.75
N GLU A 29 -23.29 8.86 17.32
CA GLU A 29 -22.07 9.67 17.42
C GLU A 29 -21.82 9.87 18.92
N PHE A 30 -20.81 9.20 19.42
CA PHE A 30 -20.30 9.48 20.75
C PHE A 30 -19.45 10.74 20.67
N ASP A 31 -19.67 11.69 21.54
CA ASP A 31 -18.80 12.85 21.69
C ASP A 31 -17.37 12.33 21.95
N TYR A 32 -16.47 12.56 21.00
CA TYR A 32 -15.07 12.19 21.14
C TYR A 32 -14.30 13.38 21.71
N GLU A 33 -13.96 13.26 22.99
CA GLU A 33 -13.15 14.26 23.71
C GLU A 33 -11.63 14.04 23.56
N GLY A 34 -11.21 13.11 22.66
CA GLY A 34 -9.81 12.80 22.46
C GLY A 34 -9.12 13.79 21.53
N GLU A 35 -7.79 13.84 21.64
CA GLU A 35 -6.94 14.66 20.79
C GLU A 35 -6.80 14.08 19.38
N THR A 36 -6.87 14.94 18.37
CA THR A 36 -6.55 14.56 16.99
C THR A 36 -5.04 14.49 16.79
N THR A 37 -4.57 13.49 16.08
CA THR A 37 -3.14 13.20 15.99
C THR A 37 -2.70 12.87 14.58
N VAL A 38 -1.41 13.11 14.28
CA VAL A 38 -0.73 12.61 13.07
C VAL A 38 0.42 11.68 13.48
N TYR A 39 0.58 10.60 12.74
CA TYR A 39 1.58 9.57 13.04
C TYR A 39 1.89 8.68 11.84
N TYR A 40 3.00 7.94 11.91
CA TYR A 40 3.28 6.81 11.05
C TYR A 40 2.88 5.49 11.71
N SER A 41 2.13 4.65 11.02
CA SER A 41 1.66 3.36 11.54
C SER A 41 2.78 2.33 11.72
N LYS A 42 3.87 2.47 10.98
CA LYS A 42 5.03 1.58 11.00
C LYS A 42 6.32 2.38 11.08
N PRO A 43 7.22 2.06 12.04
CA PRO A 43 8.51 2.73 12.15
C PRO A 43 9.49 2.33 11.04
N CYS A 44 9.26 1.19 10.40
CA CYS A 44 10.05 0.69 9.27
C CYS A 44 9.20 -0.25 8.40
N TYR A 45 9.34 -0.13 7.08
CA TYR A 45 8.70 -1.04 6.13
C TYR A 45 9.46 -1.05 4.80
N VAL A 46 9.20 -2.10 4.01
CA VAL A 46 9.70 -2.22 2.63
C VAL A 46 8.59 -1.84 1.67
N ARG A 47 8.88 -0.91 0.76
CA ARG A 47 8.07 -0.59 -0.40
C ARG A 47 8.67 -1.27 -1.63
N THR A 48 8.00 -2.24 -2.17
CA THR A 48 8.34 -2.83 -3.45
C THR A 48 7.61 -2.08 -4.55
N VAL A 49 8.33 -1.57 -5.54
CA VAL A 49 7.78 -0.99 -6.77
C VAL A 49 7.64 -2.14 -7.75
N GLU A 50 6.42 -2.39 -8.20
CA GLU A 50 6.10 -3.49 -9.11
C GLU A 50 5.82 -2.92 -10.50
N LEU A 51 6.73 -3.21 -11.45
CA LEU A 51 6.60 -2.76 -12.83
C LEU A 51 5.85 -3.79 -13.66
N GLY A 52 5.00 -3.31 -14.57
CA GLY A 52 4.25 -4.16 -15.50
C GLY A 52 2.75 -4.05 -15.32
N GLU A 53 2.04 -5.13 -15.60
CA GLU A 53 0.59 -5.22 -15.53
C GLU A 53 0.18 -6.33 -14.56
N ASP A 54 -0.81 -6.05 -13.73
CA ASP A 54 -1.48 -7.02 -12.87
C ASP A 54 -2.99 -6.89 -13.05
N GLN A 55 -3.72 -7.99 -12.98
CA GLN A 55 -5.19 -8.00 -13.19
C GLN A 55 -5.96 -7.60 -11.93
N GLU A 56 -5.35 -7.73 -10.76
CA GLU A 56 -5.99 -7.52 -9.46
C GLU A 56 -5.50 -6.25 -8.77
N VAL A 57 -4.32 -5.75 -9.14
CA VAL A 57 -3.65 -4.61 -8.50
C VAL A 57 -3.43 -3.48 -9.50
N ASP A 58 -3.82 -2.25 -9.12
CA ASP A 58 -3.51 -1.06 -9.91
C ASP A 58 -2.03 -0.66 -9.71
N LEU A 59 -1.23 -0.89 -10.74
CA LEU A 59 0.20 -0.57 -10.79
C LEU A 59 0.49 0.78 -11.50
N THR A 60 -0.52 1.63 -11.71
CA THR A 60 -0.36 2.88 -12.44
C THR A 60 0.71 3.78 -11.82
N GLU A 61 0.68 4.00 -10.50
CA GLU A 61 1.69 4.84 -9.83
C GLU A 61 3.07 4.19 -9.84
N ASP A 62 3.16 2.87 -9.71
CA ASP A 62 4.42 2.13 -9.76
C ASP A 62 5.06 2.22 -11.15
N ASN A 63 4.28 2.06 -12.22
CA ASN A 63 4.73 2.24 -13.60
C ASN A 63 5.12 3.70 -13.92
N LEU A 64 4.54 4.67 -13.21
CA LEU A 64 4.96 6.06 -13.25
C LEU A 64 6.16 6.35 -12.33
N HIS A 65 6.74 5.31 -11.71
CA HIS A 65 7.85 5.40 -10.77
C HIS A 65 7.55 6.23 -9.53
N ASN A 66 6.29 6.32 -9.12
CA ASN A 66 5.86 7.10 -7.97
C ASN A 66 5.59 6.23 -6.76
N ILE A 67 6.04 6.69 -5.60
CA ILE A 67 5.71 6.10 -4.31
C ILE A 67 5.21 7.19 -3.36
N ASN A 68 4.36 6.80 -2.41
CA ASN A 68 3.89 7.68 -1.35
C ASN A 68 4.29 7.13 0.02
N ILE A 69 4.85 7.98 0.88
CA ILE A 69 5.17 7.63 2.27
C ILE A 69 4.07 8.20 3.16
N MET A 70 3.04 7.38 3.42
CA MET A 70 1.80 7.82 4.03
C MET A 70 1.89 7.94 5.56
N ALA A 71 1.60 9.12 6.08
CA ALA A 71 1.23 9.36 7.46
C ALA A 71 -0.30 9.32 7.60
N PHE A 72 -0.77 9.01 8.81
CA PHE A 72 -2.18 8.84 9.13
C PHE A 72 -2.62 9.88 10.13
N CYS A 73 -3.88 10.30 10.05
CA CYS A 73 -4.52 11.04 11.12
C CYS A 73 -5.47 10.13 11.90
N GLY A 74 -5.54 10.34 13.21
CA GLY A 74 -6.39 9.59 14.11
C GLY A 74 -6.94 10.48 15.23
N GLY A 75 -7.76 9.88 16.10
CA GLY A 75 -8.32 10.61 17.23
C GLY A 75 -9.62 11.35 16.88
N GLY A 76 -10.57 10.69 16.23
CA GLY A 76 -11.88 11.25 15.90
C GLY A 76 -12.62 10.40 14.89
N TYR A 77 -13.86 10.75 14.60
CA TYR A 77 -14.69 10.06 13.60
C TYR A 77 -14.28 10.35 12.15
N GLY A 78 -13.32 11.23 11.95
CA GLY A 78 -12.82 11.58 10.64
C GLY A 78 -11.99 12.87 10.67
N ASN A 79 -11.36 13.18 9.54
CA ASN A 79 -10.62 14.41 9.39
C ASN A 79 -11.56 15.55 8.94
N GLY A 80 -12.00 16.39 9.89
CA GLY A 80 -12.88 17.54 9.65
C GLY A 80 -12.21 18.73 8.98
N ASN A 81 -10.87 18.81 9.00
CA ASN A 81 -10.07 19.92 8.51
C ASN A 81 -8.96 19.43 7.57
N GLN A 82 -8.43 20.34 6.75
CA GLN A 82 -7.16 20.08 6.08
C GLN A 82 -6.03 20.11 7.09
N ILE A 83 -5.18 19.09 7.07
CA ILE A 83 -3.98 18.99 7.91
C ILE A 83 -2.76 19.25 7.04
N THR A 84 -1.92 20.18 7.47
CA THR A 84 -0.63 20.46 6.84
C THR A 84 0.48 19.94 7.74
N VAL A 85 1.40 19.15 7.20
CA VAL A 85 2.45 18.48 7.95
C VAL A 85 3.81 18.84 7.37
N ASP A 86 4.68 19.38 8.21
CA ASP A 86 6.08 19.62 7.89
C ASP A 86 6.91 18.38 8.24
N TYR A 87 7.85 18.03 7.40
CA TYR A 87 8.72 16.87 7.59
C TYR A 87 10.15 17.16 7.13
N VAL A 88 11.07 16.30 7.53
CA VAL A 88 12.46 16.30 7.07
C VAL A 88 12.90 14.88 6.73
N ILE A 89 13.86 14.78 5.81
CA ILE A 89 14.64 13.55 5.62
C ILE A 89 15.77 13.59 6.63
N ASP A 90 15.74 12.70 7.63
CA ASP A 90 16.67 12.69 8.75
C ASP A 90 17.60 11.46 8.69
N PRO A 91 18.81 11.59 8.12
CA PRO A 91 19.76 10.49 7.98
C PRO A 91 20.18 9.87 9.32
N THR A 92 20.12 10.62 10.40
CA THR A 92 20.54 10.13 11.74
C THR A 92 19.68 8.96 12.22
N LEU A 93 18.47 8.85 11.69
CA LEU A 93 17.53 7.77 12.03
C LEU A 93 17.98 6.38 11.58
N ILE A 94 18.89 6.28 10.62
CA ILE A 94 19.38 5.00 10.09
C ILE A 94 20.83 4.69 10.47
N GLU A 95 21.53 5.62 11.14
CA GLU A 95 22.92 5.43 11.54
C GLU A 95 23.09 4.15 12.39
N GLY A 96 23.98 3.26 11.92
CA GLY A 96 24.27 1.99 12.59
C GLY A 96 23.12 0.98 12.62
N LYS A 97 22.01 1.25 11.90
CA LYS A 97 20.88 0.35 11.84
C LYS A 97 20.97 -0.64 10.70
N SER A 98 20.37 -1.79 10.92
CA SER A 98 20.20 -2.86 9.94
C SER A 98 18.74 -3.31 9.95
N MET A 99 18.31 -3.90 8.85
CA MET A 99 17.01 -4.55 8.75
C MET A 99 17.17 -6.02 8.37
N VAL A 100 16.21 -6.83 8.78
CA VAL A 100 16.17 -8.26 8.42
C VAL A 100 15.19 -8.43 7.26
N ILE A 101 15.71 -8.93 6.14
CA ILE A 101 14.93 -9.23 4.93
C ILE A 101 15.27 -10.67 4.53
N ASN A 102 14.25 -11.52 4.42
CA ASN A 102 14.40 -12.94 4.05
C ASN A 102 15.44 -13.69 4.93
N ASN A 103 15.44 -13.43 6.25
CA ASN A 103 16.38 -13.96 7.24
C ASN A 103 17.85 -13.50 7.08
N GLU A 104 18.11 -12.52 6.24
CA GLU A 104 19.42 -11.87 6.11
C GLU A 104 19.41 -10.50 6.78
N THR A 105 20.44 -10.20 7.56
CA THR A 105 20.63 -8.88 8.16
C THR A 105 21.41 -8.00 7.17
N LYS A 106 20.75 -6.93 6.68
CA LYS A 106 21.35 -5.99 5.73
C LYS A 106 21.46 -4.59 6.36
N PRO A 107 22.58 -3.87 6.16
CA PRO A 107 22.72 -2.51 6.65
C PRO A 107 21.73 -1.59 5.91
N MET A 108 21.14 -0.64 6.63
CA MET A 108 20.37 0.43 6.01
C MET A 108 21.30 1.45 5.37
N ILE A 109 21.05 1.79 4.12
CA ILE A 109 21.82 2.76 3.35
C ILE A 109 20.90 3.94 3.02
N LEU A 110 21.32 5.15 3.30
CA LEU A 110 20.57 6.34 2.88
C LEU A 110 20.43 6.31 1.36
N MET A 111 19.20 6.45 0.86
CA MET A 111 18.96 6.53 -0.58
C MET A 111 19.67 7.77 -1.14
N PRO A 112 20.54 7.60 -2.17
CA PRO A 112 21.19 8.73 -2.83
C PRO A 112 20.19 9.75 -3.36
N GLN A 113 20.50 11.03 -3.25
CA GLN A 113 19.59 12.11 -3.65
C GLN A 113 19.29 12.10 -5.16
N GLU A 114 20.19 11.59 -5.97
CA GLU A 114 19.99 11.43 -7.42
C GLU A 114 18.98 10.33 -7.79
N TYR A 115 18.59 9.46 -6.84
CA TYR A 115 17.67 8.36 -7.10
C TYR A 115 16.20 8.75 -6.95
N TYR A 116 15.92 9.93 -6.42
CA TYR A 116 14.53 10.37 -6.25
C TYR A 116 14.38 11.87 -6.27
N THR A 117 13.16 12.31 -6.58
CA THR A 117 12.72 13.69 -6.40
C THR A 117 11.46 13.69 -5.54
N ILE A 118 11.23 14.75 -4.78
CA ILE A 118 10.06 14.90 -3.92
C ILE A 118 9.23 16.05 -4.42
N GLU A 119 7.95 15.79 -4.68
CA GLU A 119 6.97 16.84 -4.92
C GLU A 119 6.71 17.57 -3.59
N ASN A 120 6.78 18.91 -3.58
CA ASN A 120 6.61 19.72 -2.37
C ASN A 120 7.56 19.31 -1.22
N ALA A 121 8.86 19.48 -1.43
CA ALA A 121 9.88 19.21 -0.43
C ALA A 121 9.53 19.88 0.93
N ASN A 122 9.68 19.11 2.03
CA ASN A 122 9.48 19.50 3.42
C ASN A 122 8.03 19.65 3.90
N GLN A 123 7.01 19.53 3.06
CA GLN A 123 5.63 19.65 3.48
C GLN A 123 4.69 18.77 2.65
N PHE A 124 3.67 18.20 3.29
CA PHE A 124 2.56 17.53 2.61
C PHE A 124 1.22 17.87 3.28
N VAL A 125 0.14 17.50 2.62
CA VAL A 125 -1.22 17.78 3.07
C VAL A 125 -2.00 16.47 3.19
N ILE A 126 -2.73 16.32 4.30
CA ILE A 126 -3.82 15.36 4.43
C ILE A 126 -5.11 16.14 4.16
N ALA A 127 -5.77 15.83 3.06
CA ALA A 127 -6.97 16.55 2.66
C ALA A 127 -8.12 16.35 3.65
N LYS A 128 -9.00 17.33 3.78
CA LYS A 128 -10.24 17.18 4.54
C LYS A 128 -11.02 15.95 4.06
N GLY A 129 -11.46 15.12 5.00
CA GLY A 129 -12.15 13.87 4.74
C GLY A 129 -11.21 12.68 4.45
N SER A 130 -9.91 12.92 4.25
CA SER A 130 -8.91 11.84 4.09
C SER A 130 -8.31 11.47 5.44
N LEU A 131 -8.05 10.18 5.65
CA LEU A 131 -7.39 9.66 6.86
C LEU A 131 -5.87 9.53 6.70
N ALA A 132 -5.34 9.75 5.51
CA ALA A 132 -3.93 9.62 5.22
C ALA A 132 -3.45 10.61 4.16
N GLY A 133 -2.17 10.92 4.20
CA GLY A 133 -1.46 11.72 3.20
C GLY A 133 0.04 11.62 3.45
N GLY A 134 0.82 12.01 2.46
CA GLY A 134 2.27 11.93 2.59
C GLY A 134 3.00 12.52 1.39
N PRO A 135 4.33 12.66 1.47
CA PRO A 135 5.10 13.12 0.35
C PRO A 135 5.02 12.14 -0.82
N LYS A 136 4.78 12.67 -2.00
CA LYS A 136 4.89 11.93 -3.25
C LYS A 136 6.33 11.99 -3.73
N ILE A 137 6.91 10.83 -3.95
CA ILE A 137 8.31 10.66 -4.32
C ILE A 137 8.34 10.01 -5.70
N HIS A 138 9.05 10.62 -6.63
CA HIS A 138 9.32 10.06 -7.94
C HIS A 138 10.72 9.47 -7.98
N LEU A 139 10.83 8.18 -8.30
CA LEU A 139 12.10 7.47 -8.44
C LEU A 139 12.65 7.69 -9.84
N THR A 140 13.94 8.00 -9.92
CA THR A 140 14.62 8.29 -11.19
C THR A 140 15.12 7.03 -11.89
N ASP A 141 15.44 7.12 -13.17
CA ASP A 141 16.04 6.02 -13.93
C ASP A 141 17.36 5.53 -13.30
N ALA A 142 18.09 6.40 -12.60
CA ALA A 142 19.30 6.04 -11.89
C ALA A 142 19.06 5.03 -10.76
N PHE A 143 17.90 5.10 -10.08
CA PHE A 143 17.49 4.11 -9.08
C PHE A 143 17.27 2.73 -9.73
N PHE A 144 16.59 2.66 -10.86
CA PHE A 144 16.30 1.42 -11.57
C PHE A 144 17.51 0.82 -12.27
N ALA A 145 18.54 1.63 -12.55
CA ALA A 145 19.81 1.18 -13.14
C ALA A 145 20.79 0.59 -12.11
N ASP A 146 20.58 0.78 -10.82
CA ASP A 146 21.44 0.25 -9.77
C ASP A 146 20.95 -1.13 -9.27
N ALA A 147 21.78 -2.16 -9.46
CA ALA A 147 21.50 -3.53 -9.00
C ALA A 147 21.19 -3.61 -7.48
N LYS A 148 21.72 -2.71 -6.66
CA LYS A 148 21.43 -2.67 -5.22
C LYS A 148 19.99 -2.28 -4.91
N SER A 149 19.30 -1.63 -5.84
CA SER A 149 17.88 -1.28 -5.68
C SER A 149 16.94 -2.50 -5.68
N LEU A 150 17.44 -3.69 -6.05
CA LEU A 150 16.71 -4.95 -5.95
C LEU A 150 16.64 -5.49 -4.51
N GLU A 151 17.50 -5.01 -3.61
CA GLU A 151 17.71 -5.63 -2.30
C GLU A 151 17.00 -4.94 -1.11
N ALA A 152 16.22 -3.90 -1.33
CA ALA A 152 15.58 -3.08 -0.29
C ALA A 152 16.56 -2.48 0.75
N ASN A 153 17.81 -2.19 0.34
CA ASN A 153 18.82 -1.61 1.21
C ASN A 153 18.73 -0.08 1.30
N TYR A 154 18.24 0.56 0.23
CA TYR A 154 18.09 2.00 0.17
C TYR A 154 16.86 2.45 0.96
N VAL A 155 17.07 3.35 1.90
CA VAL A 155 16.06 3.81 2.85
C VAL A 155 15.88 5.31 2.75
N ILE A 156 14.64 5.76 2.73
CA ILE A 156 14.23 7.15 2.88
C ILE A 156 13.71 7.34 4.31
N PRO A 157 14.49 7.98 5.22
CA PRO A 157 14.08 8.22 6.59
C PRO A 157 13.27 9.51 6.69
N VAL A 158 11.96 9.42 6.88
CA VAL A 158 11.07 10.59 6.98
C VAL A 158 10.67 10.83 8.41
N LYS A 159 10.83 12.06 8.92
CA LYS A 159 10.46 12.47 10.26
C LYS A 159 9.50 13.66 10.20
N LEU A 160 8.36 13.54 10.87
CA LEU A 160 7.41 14.63 11.08
C LEU A 160 7.97 15.62 12.10
N THR A 161 7.89 16.91 11.79
CA THR A 161 8.43 17.95 12.64
C THR A 161 7.36 18.89 13.19
N LYS A 162 6.31 19.15 12.41
CA LYS A 162 5.19 20.00 12.79
C LYS A 162 3.92 19.57 12.07
N ALA A 163 2.79 19.70 12.73
CA ALA A 163 1.47 19.53 12.09
C ALA A 163 0.56 20.71 12.46
N THR A 164 -0.28 21.11 11.52
CA THR A 164 -1.28 22.16 11.68
C THR A 164 -2.63 21.63 11.23
N GLY A 165 -3.69 21.92 11.98
CA GLY A 165 -5.03 21.37 11.73
C GLY A 165 -5.33 20.10 12.52
N VAL A 166 -4.40 19.71 13.41
CA VAL A 166 -4.53 18.65 14.44
C VAL A 166 -3.91 19.14 15.74
N ASP A 167 -4.17 18.42 16.84
CA ASP A 167 -3.69 18.81 18.16
C ASP A 167 -2.20 18.48 18.35
N LYS A 168 -1.75 17.29 17.86
CA LYS A 168 -0.34 16.90 18.02
C LYS A 168 0.13 15.83 17.03
N ILE A 169 1.45 15.67 16.97
CA ILE A 169 2.15 14.50 16.41
C ILE A 169 2.40 13.50 17.53
N ILE A 170 2.20 12.20 17.29
CA ILE A 170 2.56 11.17 18.26
C ILE A 170 4.08 11.00 18.28
N GLU A 171 4.74 11.40 19.36
CA GLU A 171 6.21 11.41 19.48
C GLU A 171 6.87 10.05 19.21
N SER A 172 6.28 8.96 19.71
CA SER A 172 6.79 7.60 19.50
C SER A 172 6.61 7.08 18.07
N GLN A 173 5.81 7.78 17.24
CA GLN A 173 5.44 7.40 15.87
C GLN A 173 5.64 8.57 14.89
N ASN A 174 6.54 9.49 15.22
CA ASN A 174 6.80 10.69 14.41
C ASN A 174 7.76 10.45 13.24
N TYR A 175 8.26 9.22 13.05
CA TYR A 175 9.14 8.88 11.94
C TYR A 175 8.81 7.53 11.30
N THR A 176 9.26 7.36 10.08
CA THR A 176 9.25 6.07 9.39
C THR A 176 10.50 5.91 8.52
N LEU A 177 10.95 4.67 8.39
CA LEU A 177 12.06 4.26 7.54
C LEU A 177 11.48 3.48 6.36
N CYS A 178 11.39 4.12 5.19
CA CYS A 178 10.89 3.50 3.98
C CYS A 178 12.05 2.90 3.18
N ALA A 179 12.24 1.60 3.26
CA ALA A 179 13.17 0.89 2.41
C ALA A 179 12.52 0.60 1.05
N VAL A 180 13.18 0.96 -0.03
CA VAL A 180 12.61 0.86 -1.37
C VAL A 180 13.37 -0.18 -2.19
N LYS A 181 12.64 -1.03 -2.89
CA LYS A 181 13.15 -1.93 -3.93
C LYS A 181 12.19 -1.98 -5.10
N PHE A 182 12.63 -2.53 -6.21
CA PHE A 182 11.75 -2.78 -7.35
C PHE A 182 11.85 -4.22 -7.85
N VAL A 183 10.84 -4.63 -8.59
CA VAL A 183 10.82 -5.86 -9.37
C VAL A 183 10.39 -5.55 -10.80
N ASN A 184 10.95 -6.24 -11.77
CA ASN A 184 10.62 -6.03 -13.17
C ASN A 184 9.32 -6.78 -13.54
N PRO A 185 8.71 -6.51 -14.72
CA PRO A 185 7.45 -7.10 -15.14
C PRO A 185 7.45 -8.64 -15.27
N TRP A 186 8.63 -9.23 -15.34
CA TRP A 186 8.79 -10.68 -15.51
C TRP A 186 9.00 -11.43 -14.19
N HIS A 187 9.06 -10.72 -13.05
CA HIS A 187 9.22 -11.29 -11.73
C HIS A 187 7.95 -12.00 -11.29
N ALA A 188 7.85 -13.28 -11.54
CA ALA A 188 6.65 -14.06 -11.21
C ALA A 188 6.95 -15.56 -11.12
N VAL A 189 5.97 -16.30 -10.62
CA VAL A 189 5.93 -17.76 -10.68
C VAL A 189 5.15 -18.16 -11.91
N TYR A 190 5.81 -18.81 -12.84
CA TYR A 190 5.23 -19.28 -14.10
C TYR A 190 4.94 -20.76 -14.07
N LEU A 191 3.82 -21.18 -14.64
CA LEU A 191 3.57 -22.57 -14.94
C LEU A 191 4.32 -22.95 -16.21
N ARG A 192 5.37 -23.78 -16.07
CA ARG A 192 6.15 -24.27 -17.20
C ARG A 192 5.45 -25.44 -17.86
N ARG A 193 5.10 -25.27 -19.13
CA ARG A 193 4.55 -26.33 -19.96
C ARG A 193 5.26 -26.32 -21.31
N GLY A 194 5.54 -27.50 -21.83
CA GLY A 194 6.24 -27.59 -23.10
C GLY A 194 6.52 -29.03 -23.53
N LYS A 195 7.14 -29.14 -24.68
CA LYS A 195 7.61 -30.36 -25.23
C LYS A 195 8.95 -30.08 -25.91
N ASP A 196 9.98 -30.78 -25.48
CA ASP A 196 11.31 -30.72 -26.11
C ASP A 196 11.37 -31.79 -27.20
N GLN A 197 11.78 -31.36 -28.35
CA GLN A 197 12.07 -32.26 -29.46
C GLN A 197 13.58 -32.27 -29.69
N ILE A 198 14.23 -33.39 -29.38
CA ILE A 198 15.68 -33.55 -29.46
C ILE A 198 16.01 -34.34 -30.68
N THR A 199 16.85 -33.79 -31.57
CA THR A 199 17.41 -34.52 -32.72
C THR A 199 18.88 -34.80 -32.43
N TYR A 200 19.23 -36.06 -32.40
CA TYR A 200 20.62 -36.48 -32.16
C TYR A 200 21.42 -36.44 -33.48
N ALA A 201 22.76 -36.55 -33.34
CA ALA A 201 23.66 -36.49 -34.48
C ALA A 201 23.48 -37.65 -35.50
N ASP A 202 22.87 -38.74 -35.06
CA ASP A 202 22.52 -39.89 -35.88
C ASP A 202 21.13 -39.79 -36.58
N ASN A 203 20.52 -38.57 -36.50
CA ASN A 203 19.18 -38.25 -36.95
C ASN A 203 18.03 -39.00 -36.24
N THR A 204 18.31 -39.64 -35.11
CA THR A 204 17.23 -40.12 -34.23
C THR A 204 16.59 -38.97 -33.47
N THR A 205 15.30 -39.10 -33.15
CA THR A 205 14.55 -38.04 -32.42
C THR A 205 14.01 -38.61 -31.12
N ALA A 206 14.06 -37.79 -30.08
CA ALA A 206 13.38 -38.04 -28.81
C ALA A 206 12.45 -36.88 -28.47
N GLU A 207 11.39 -37.17 -27.75
CA GLU A 207 10.49 -36.17 -27.17
C GLU A 207 10.52 -36.26 -25.66
N ASP A 208 10.65 -35.10 -25.00
CA ASP A 208 10.48 -34.95 -23.55
C ASP A 208 9.28 -34.04 -23.29
N ILE A 209 8.23 -34.59 -22.68
CA ILE A 209 6.99 -33.84 -22.37
C ILE A 209 7.10 -33.26 -20.95
N ARG A 210 7.19 -31.93 -20.87
CA ARG A 210 7.31 -31.17 -19.62
C ARG A 210 5.99 -30.64 -19.08
N HIS A 211 4.95 -31.47 -19.13
CA HIS A 211 3.66 -31.11 -18.53
C HIS A 211 2.90 -32.35 -18.09
N THR A 212 2.12 -32.21 -17.05
CA THR A 212 1.17 -33.22 -16.60
C THR A 212 -0.20 -32.98 -17.22
N GLN A 213 -1.09 -33.98 -17.13
CA GLN A 213 -2.47 -33.87 -17.61
C GLN A 213 -3.21 -32.72 -16.87
N TYR A 214 -2.93 -32.51 -15.60
CA TYR A 214 -3.57 -31.51 -14.74
C TYR A 214 -2.61 -30.36 -14.47
N MET A 215 -3.09 -29.11 -14.59
CA MET A 215 -2.27 -27.89 -14.41
C MET A 215 -1.69 -27.78 -13.00
N GLU A 216 -2.45 -28.15 -11.99
CA GLU A 216 -2.05 -28.14 -10.58
C GLU A 216 -0.88 -29.07 -10.23
N LYS A 217 -0.56 -30.00 -11.13
CA LYS A 217 0.60 -30.93 -11.03
C LYS A 217 1.73 -30.54 -11.97
N GLY A 218 1.61 -29.39 -12.63
CA GLY A 218 2.62 -28.88 -13.54
C GLY A 218 3.85 -28.35 -12.82
N GLU A 219 4.94 -28.21 -13.56
CA GLU A 219 6.19 -27.64 -13.06
C GLU A 219 6.06 -26.12 -12.92
N LEU A 220 6.41 -25.57 -11.74
CA LEU A 220 6.49 -24.15 -11.48
C LEU A 220 7.93 -23.65 -11.67
N LEU A 221 8.08 -22.55 -12.40
CA LEU A 221 9.32 -21.86 -12.62
C LEU A 221 9.27 -20.47 -11.97
N ASN A 222 10.18 -20.20 -11.04
CA ASN A 222 10.36 -18.88 -10.48
C ASN A 222 11.29 -18.05 -11.37
N VAL A 223 10.79 -16.95 -11.90
CA VAL A 223 11.59 -15.94 -12.59
C VAL A 223 11.77 -14.77 -11.63
N VAL A 224 13.01 -14.42 -11.32
CA VAL A 224 13.34 -13.35 -10.39
C VAL A 224 14.09 -12.23 -11.10
N THR A 225 13.85 -10.99 -10.66
CA THR A 225 14.60 -9.84 -11.14
C THR A 225 16.07 -10.01 -10.72
N SER A 226 16.98 -9.89 -11.69
CA SER A 226 18.42 -9.88 -11.48
C SER A 226 19.02 -8.60 -12.07
N GLY A 227 20.05 -8.07 -11.42
CA GLY A 227 20.83 -6.92 -11.91
C GLY A 227 21.89 -7.34 -12.91
#